data_3381cecb25848a16c70e24b621a75bda
#
_entry.id   3381cecb25848a16c70e24b621a75bda
#
_cell.length_a   1.000
_cell.length_b   1.000
_cell.length_c   1.000
_cell.angle_alpha   90.00
_cell.angle_beta   90.00
_cell.angle_gamma   90.00
#
_symmetry.space_group_name_H-M   'P 1'
#
loop_
_entity.id
_entity.type
_entity.pdbx_description
1 polymer ?
#
loop_
_entity_poly.entity_id
_entity_poly.type
_entity_poly.pdbx_seq_one_letter_code
_entity_poly.pdbx_strand_id
1 'polypeptide(L)'
;MDLIRLKNVNKKYKNGVTAIYDLSLSIKKGSFVFVIGGSGSGKSTLIKMLYREEKPTKGQIVVGGVNVAKLRNKKVYKLRRKLGIVFQDYRLLPKLTVFENVAFAMEVIGATKQETRTKTLKAIEIVGLKNKVHNYPDQLSGGEQQRVAIARAIVNNPKLLLCDEPTGNLDPEMSMEIMKVLEDINNKKGTTILMVTHDK
;
A
#
# COMPACT_ATOMS: atom_id res chain seq x y z
N MET A 1 14.18 -15.04 4.00
CA MET A 1 13.83 -15.02 2.55
C MET A 1 13.39 -13.60 2.21
N ASP A 2 13.95 -13.02 1.16
CA ASP A 2 13.62 -11.64 0.75
C ASP A 2 12.28 -11.63 0.01
N LEU A 3 11.41 -10.72 0.43
CA LEU A 3 10.14 -10.47 -0.25
C LEU A 3 10.29 -9.47 -1.39
N ILE A 4 11.16 -8.47 -1.20
CA ILE A 4 11.52 -7.49 -2.23
C ILE A 4 13.02 -7.56 -2.46
N ARG A 5 13.43 -7.53 -3.73
CA ARG A 5 14.85 -7.41 -4.13
C ARG A 5 14.97 -6.47 -5.33
N LEU A 6 15.76 -5.44 -5.16
CA LEU A 6 16.19 -4.53 -6.21
C LEU A 6 17.68 -4.75 -6.46
N LYS A 7 18.10 -4.76 -7.74
CA LYS A 7 19.51 -4.88 -8.14
C LYS A 7 19.83 -3.88 -9.25
N ASN A 8 20.72 -2.94 -8.93
CA ASN A 8 21.21 -1.88 -9.84
C ASN A 8 20.07 -1.17 -10.58
N VAL A 9 19.02 -0.79 -9.83
CA VAL A 9 17.80 -0.19 -10.37
C VAL A 9 18.04 1.28 -10.66
N ASN A 10 17.71 1.66 -11.89
CA ASN A 10 17.73 3.05 -12.35
C ASN A 10 16.36 3.43 -12.89
N LYS A 11 15.93 4.67 -12.63
CA LYS A 11 14.74 5.24 -13.24
C LYS A 11 15.01 6.65 -13.72
N LYS A 12 14.98 6.81 -15.04
CA LYS A 12 15.04 8.11 -15.72
C LYS A 12 13.72 8.32 -16.46
N TYR A 13 13.09 9.45 -16.23
CA TYR A 13 11.86 9.85 -16.93
C TYR A 13 12.17 10.43 -18.30
N LYS A 14 11.16 10.50 -19.17
CA LYS A 14 11.29 11.05 -20.54
C LYS A 14 11.72 12.52 -20.58
N ASN A 15 11.39 13.28 -19.56
CA ASN A 15 11.81 14.69 -19.38
C ASN A 15 13.28 14.84 -18.93
N GLY A 16 14.04 13.74 -18.86
CA GLY A 16 15.46 13.76 -18.49
C GLY A 16 15.74 13.61 -16.99
N VAL A 17 14.74 13.74 -16.13
CA VAL A 17 14.89 13.63 -14.67
C VAL A 17 15.25 12.21 -14.27
N THR A 18 16.36 12.05 -13.54
CA THR A 18 16.76 10.78 -12.93
C THR A 18 16.20 10.73 -11.51
N ALA A 19 15.16 9.93 -11.29
CA ALA A 19 14.51 9.78 -10.02
C ALA A 19 15.18 8.75 -9.10
N ILE A 20 15.81 7.71 -9.69
CA ILE A 20 16.53 6.67 -8.94
C ILE A 20 17.79 6.32 -9.73
N TYR A 21 18.91 6.25 -9.00
CA TYR A 21 20.21 5.91 -9.56
C TYR A 21 20.84 4.75 -8.78
N ASP A 22 21.18 3.68 -9.48
CA ASP A 22 21.90 2.48 -9.00
C ASP A 22 21.44 1.90 -7.66
N LEU A 23 20.13 1.88 -7.43
CA LEU A 23 19.56 1.40 -6.19
C LEU A 23 19.59 -0.12 -6.11
N SER A 24 20.24 -0.64 -5.07
CA SER A 24 20.19 -2.06 -4.70
C SER A 24 19.70 -2.19 -3.26
N LEU A 25 18.66 -2.99 -3.04
CA LEU A 25 17.97 -3.12 -1.76
C LEU A 25 17.33 -4.50 -1.63
N SER A 26 17.38 -5.08 -0.45
CA SER A 26 16.64 -6.30 -0.09
C SER A 26 15.81 -6.08 1.16
N ILE A 27 14.53 -6.51 1.11
CA ILE A 27 13.59 -6.43 2.24
C ILE A 27 13.13 -7.84 2.56
N LYS A 28 13.38 -8.26 3.81
CA LYS A 28 12.96 -9.57 4.31
C LYS A 28 11.43 -9.61 4.52
N LYS A 29 10.87 -10.80 4.36
CA LYS A 29 9.46 -11.03 4.68
C LYS A 29 9.18 -10.75 6.16
N GLY A 30 8.08 -10.08 6.46
CA GLY A 30 7.66 -9.71 7.82
C GLY A 30 8.31 -8.45 8.39
N SER A 31 9.25 -7.81 7.66
CA SER A 31 9.85 -6.55 8.12
C SER A 31 8.88 -5.37 8.00
N PHE A 32 9.04 -4.40 8.90
CA PHE A 32 8.51 -3.04 8.75
C PHE A 32 9.68 -2.13 8.39
N VAL A 33 9.68 -1.56 7.20
CA VAL A 33 10.80 -0.79 6.63
C VAL A 33 10.34 0.61 6.27
N PHE A 34 11.09 1.61 6.72
CA PHE A 34 10.92 3.02 6.36
C PHE A 34 11.93 3.42 5.29
N VAL A 35 11.45 4.14 4.28
CA VAL A 35 12.28 4.84 3.30
C VAL A 35 12.09 6.33 3.54
N ILE A 36 13.09 6.97 4.11
CA ILE A 36 13.07 8.38 4.52
C ILE A 36 13.88 9.20 3.53
N GLY A 37 13.40 10.40 3.22
CA GLY A 37 14.12 11.33 2.35
C GLY A 37 13.31 12.58 2.04
N GLY A 38 13.96 13.64 1.61
CA GLY A 38 13.30 14.88 1.21
C GLY A 38 12.35 14.74 0.03
N SER A 39 11.55 15.77 -0.24
CA SER A 39 10.70 15.83 -1.43
C SER A 39 11.55 15.66 -2.70
N GLY A 40 11.03 14.95 -3.69
CA GLY A 40 11.74 14.71 -4.96
C GLY A 40 12.85 13.64 -4.90
N SER A 41 13.14 13.02 -3.76
CA SER A 41 14.21 12.00 -3.63
C SER A 41 13.89 10.65 -4.29
N GLY A 42 12.75 10.50 -4.98
CA GLY A 42 12.38 9.28 -5.70
C GLY A 42 11.57 8.25 -4.90
N LYS A 43 11.16 8.55 -3.66
CA LYS A 43 10.40 7.63 -2.80
C LYS A 43 9.10 7.12 -3.45
N SER A 44 8.24 8.03 -3.90
CA SER A 44 6.99 7.64 -4.59
C SER A 44 7.27 6.92 -5.91
N THR A 45 8.37 7.25 -6.60
CA THR A 45 8.81 6.49 -7.80
C THR A 45 9.19 5.06 -7.44
N LEU A 46 9.86 4.84 -6.30
CA LEU A 46 10.16 3.50 -5.81
C LEU A 46 8.88 2.70 -5.59
N ILE A 47 7.92 3.25 -4.84
CA ILE A 47 6.62 2.62 -4.61
C ILE A 47 5.93 2.29 -5.94
N LYS A 48 5.84 3.24 -6.87
CA LYS A 48 5.22 3.05 -8.21
C LYS A 48 5.87 1.95 -9.02
N MET A 49 7.18 1.76 -8.90
CA MET A 49 7.86 0.64 -9.55
C MET A 49 7.52 -0.71 -8.92
N LEU A 50 7.35 -0.79 -7.59
CA LEU A 50 7.05 -2.03 -6.89
C LEU A 50 5.67 -2.60 -7.27
N TYR A 51 4.65 -1.76 -7.47
CA TYR A 51 3.34 -2.22 -7.95
C TYR A 51 3.14 -2.05 -9.47
N ARG A 52 4.24 -1.74 -10.19
CA ARG A 52 4.27 -1.72 -11.65
C ARG A 52 3.37 -0.65 -12.29
N GLU A 53 3.23 0.51 -11.67
CA GLU A 53 2.73 1.73 -12.33
C GLU A 53 3.83 2.32 -13.20
N GLU A 54 5.07 2.36 -12.69
CA GLU A 54 6.27 2.73 -13.41
C GLU A 54 7.15 1.50 -13.70
N LYS A 55 7.91 1.56 -14.80
CA LYS A 55 8.97 0.59 -15.10
C LYS A 55 10.33 1.19 -14.75
N PRO A 56 11.26 0.39 -14.23
CA PRO A 56 12.67 0.81 -14.17
C PRO A 56 13.22 1.00 -15.59
N THR A 57 14.15 1.93 -15.76
CA THR A 57 14.91 2.12 -17.00
C THR A 57 15.97 1.02 -17.16
N LYS A 58 16.62 0.65 -16.04
CA LYS A 58 17.62 -0.44 -15.96
C LYS A 58 17.48 -1.15 -14.62
N GLY A 59 18.12 -2.32 -14.52
CA GLY A 59 18.14 -3.11 -13.28
C GLY A 59 16.99 -4.10 -13.17
N GLN A 60 16.93 -4.77 -12.03
CA GLN A 60 15.97 -5.84 -11.75
C GLN A 60 15.17 -5.52 -10.49
N ILE A 61 13.88 -5.76 -10.54
CA ILE A 61 12.98 -5.66 -9.40
C ILE A 61 12.23 -6.97 -9.27
N VAL A 62 12.35 -7.61 -8.10
CA VAL A 62 11.60 -8.83 -7.76
C VAL A 62 10.74 -8.55 -6.54
N VAL A 63 9.44 -8.82 -6.65
CA VAL A 63 8.46 -8.69 -5.56
C VAL A 63 7.70 -10.00 -5.42
N GLY A 64 7.81 -10.64 -4.26
CA GLY A 64 7.15 -11.91 -4.00
C GLY A 64 7.49 -13.00 -5.03
N GLY A 65 8.74 -13.05 -5.50
CA GLY A 65 9.21 -13.99 -6.53
C GLY A 65 8.89 -13.58 -7.97
N VAL A 66 8.15 -12.48 -8.19
CA VAL A 66 7.78 -12.00 -9.53
C VAL A 66 8.77 -10.94 -9.99
N ASN A 67 9.40 -11.12 -11.16
CA ASN A 67 10.20 -10.07 -11.81
C ASN A 67 9.26 -8.99 -12.38
N VAL A 68 9.15 -7.88 -11.67
CA VAL A 68 8.21 -6.79 -11.99
C VAL A 68 8.60 -6.07 -13.29
N ALA A 69 9.90 -5.90 -13.54
CA ALA A 69 10.40 -5.23 -14.74
C ALA A 69 10.00 -5.99 -16.03
N LYS A 70 10.03 -7.33 -15.97
CA LYS A 70 9.71 -8.22 -17.11
C LYS A 70 8.23 -8.57 -17.22
N LEU A 71 7.39 -8.15 -16.26
CA LEU A 71 5.97 -8.50 -16.24
C LEU A 71 5.22 -7.84 -17.40
N ARG A 72 4.50 -8.63 -18.19
CA ARG A 72 3.64 -8.14 -19.28
C ARG A 72 2.49 -7.33 -18.74
N ASN A 73 2.09 -6.22 -19.40
CA ASN A 73 1.01 -5.33 -18.91
C ASN A 73 -0.29 -6.09 -18.57
N LYS A 74 -0.69 -7.04 -19.42
CA LYS A 74 -1.87 -7.88 -19.20
C LYS A 74 -1.81 -8.80 -17.97
N LYS A 75 -0.66 -8.90 -17.28
CA LYS A 75 -0.48 -9.69 -16.05
C LYS A 75 -0.25 -8.84 -14.81
N VAL A 76 -0.18 -7.49 -14.95
CA VAL A 76 0.07 -6.57 -13.82
C VAL A 76 -1.00 -6.67 -12.74
N TYR A 77 -2.27 -6.87 -13.13
CA TYR A 77 -3.35 -7.07 -12.17
C TYR A 77 -3.12 -8.26 -11.21
N LYS A 78 -2.44 -9.33 -11.66
CA LYS A 78 -2.11 -10.49 -10.83
C LYS A 78 -1.10 -10.15 -9.73
N LEU A 79 -0.17 -9.22 -10.00
CA LEU A 79 0.74 -8.69 -9.01
C LEU A 79 -0.03 -7.80 -8.02
N ARG A 80 -0.78 -6.82 -8.52
CA ARG A 80 -1.50 -5.84 -7.70
C ARG A 80 -2.52 -6.48 -6.74
N ARG A 81 -3.19 -7.55 -7.16
CA ARG A 81 -4.11 -8.32 -6.29
C ARG A 81 -3.43 -8.96 -5.06
N LYS A 82 -2.11 -9.12 -5.08
CA LYS A 82 -1.31 -9.69 -3.97
C LYS A 82 -0.70 -8.63 -3.07
N LEU A 83 -0.87 -7.36 -3.41
CA LEU A 83 -0.32 -6.21 -2.70
C LEU A 83 -1.45 -5.42 -2.06
N GLY A 84 -1.18 -4.83 -0.90
CA GLY A 84 -1.96 -3.72 -0.37
C GLY A 84 -1.24 -2.42 -0.69
N ILE A 85 -2.01 -1.38 -1.03
CA ILE A 85 -1.45 -0.05 -1.28
C ILE A 85 -2.26 0.97 -0.51
N VAL A 86 -1.57 1.78 0.29
CA VAL A 86 -2.13 2.90 1.05
C VAL A 86 -1.53 4.18 0.47
N PHE A 87 -2.39 5.10 0.04
CA PHE A 87 -2.01 6.38 -0.55
C PHE A 87 -2.18 7.51 0.45
N GLN A 88 -1.45 8.60 0.26
CA GLN A 88 -1.55 9.82 1.06
C GLN A 88 -2.93 10.48 0.94
N ASP A 89 -3.54 10.45 -0.25
CA ASP A 89 -4.84 11.05 -0.59
C ASP A 89 -6.04 10.09 -0.39
N TYR A 90 -5.86 9.03 0.38
CA TYR A 90 -6.83 7.98 0.74
C TYR A 90 -7.46 7.26 -0.46
N ARG A 91 -7.76 7.92 -1.55
CA ARG A 91 -8.42 7.43 -2.78
C ARG A 91 -9.70 6.64 -2.49
N LEU A 92 -10.51 7.14 -1.57
CA LEU A 92 -11.81 6.55 -1.29
C LEU A 92 -12.79 6.88 -2.41
N LEU A 93 -13.72 5.97 -2.64
CA LEU A 93 -14.82 6.15 -3.57
C LEU A 93 -15.93 6.93 -2.84
N PRO A 94 -16.20 8.21 -3.21
CA PRO A 94 -17.00 9.10 -2.38
C PRO A 94 -18.49 8.72 -2.29
N LYS A 95 -18.99 7.96 -3.28
CA LYS A 95 -20.39 7.48 -3.33
C LYS A 95 -20.58 6.11 -2.68
N LEU A 96 -19.55 5.53 -2.09
CA LEU A 96 -19.58 4.24 -1.42
C LEU A 96 -19.36 4.44 0.08
N THR A 97 -20.08 3.65 0.88
CA THR A 97 -19.89 3.57 2.32
C THR A 97 -18.51 3.01 2.70
N VAL A 98 -18.15 3.06 3.96
CA VAL A 98 -16.94 2.39 4.51
C VAL A 98 -16.94 0.92 4.12
N PHE A 99 -18.06 0.22 4.34
CA PHE A 99 -18.17 -1.19 3.98
C PHE A 99 -17.91 -1.42 2.49
N GLU A 100 -18.58 -0.68 1.62
CA GLU A 100 -18.47 -0.83 0.17
C GLU A 100 -17.08 -0.46 -0.35
N ASN A 101 -16.43 0.57 0.21
CA ASN A 101 -15.05 0.92 -0.13
C ASN A 101 -14.07 -0.23 0.13
N VAL A 102 -14.24 -0.93 1.26
CA VAL A 102 -13.38 -2.06 1.61
C VAL A 102 -13.77 -3.32 0.83
N ALA A 103 -15.08 -3.59 0.68
CA ALA A 103 -15.62 -4.73 -0.06
C ALA A 103 -15.22 -4.72 -1.54
N PHE A 104 -15.10 -3.53 -2.14
CA PHE A 104 -14.72 -3.36 -3.53
C PHE A 104 -13.44 -4.13 -3.91
N ALA A 105 -12.44 -4.15 -3.01
CA ALA A 105 -11.20 -4.88 -3.25
C ALA A 105 -11.42 -6.41 -3.31
N MET A 106 -12.40 -6.94 -2.60
CA MET A 106 -12.79 -8.35 -2.63
C MET A 106 -13.58 -8.69 -3.91
N GLU A 107 -14.47 -7.80 -4.33
CA GLU A 107 -15.28 -7.97 -5.54
C GLU A 107 -14.39 -8.01 -6.80
N VAL A 108 -13.38 -7.12 -6.87
CA VAL A 108 -12.40 -7.08 -7.98
C VAL A 108 -11.64 -8.40 -8.16
N ILE A 109 -11.45 -9.17 -7.09
CA ILE A 109 -10.80 -10.49 -7.20
C ILE A 109 -11.78 -11.63 -7.44
N GLY A 110 -13.10 -11.36 -7.47
CA GLY A 110 -14.15 -12.37 -7.69
C GLY A 110 -14.46 -13.21 -6.46
N ALA A 111 -14.31 -12.67 -5.25
CA ALA A 111 -14.67 -13.36 -4.01
C ALA A 111 -16.20 -13.57 -3.91
N THR A 112 -16.62 -14.61 -3.21
CA THR A 112 -18.04 -14.85 -2.96
C THR A 112 -18.64 -13.76 -2.05
N LYS A 113 -19.95 -13.55 -2.10
CA LYS A 113 -20.67 -12.59 -1.25
C LYS A 113 -20.41 -12.83 0.23
N GLN A 114 -20.42 -14.10 0.67
CA GLN A 114 -20.18 -14.46 2.06
C GLN A 114 -18.73 -14.16 2.48
N GLU A 115 -17.76 -14.52 1.65
CA GLU A 115 -16.34 -14.24 1.91
C GLU A 115 -16.07 -12.75 1.95
N THR A 116 -16.63 -11.98 0.99
CA THR A 116 -16.53 -10.52 0.93
C THR A 116 -17.06 -9.91 2.22
N ARG A 117 -18.28 -10.28 2.66
CA ARG A 117 -18.86 -9.75 3.89
C ARG A 117 -18.00 -10.04 5.12
N THR A 118 -17.59 -11.29 5.30
CA THR A 118 -16.81 -11.72 6.47
C THR A 118 -15.46 -11.02 6.56
N LYS A 119 -14.70 -11.00 5.45
CA LYS A 119 -13.37 -10.39 5.42
C LYS A 119 -13.44 -8.86 5.52
N THR A 120 -14.44 -8.24 4.90
CA THR A 120 -14.65 -6.79 4.96
C THR A 120 -14.91 -6.34 6.39
N LEU A 121 -15.86 -6.96 7.09
CA LEU A 121 -16.15 -6.61 8.50
C LEU A 121 -14.93 -6.82 9.40
N LYS A 122 -14.18 -7.91 9.21
CA LYS A 122 -12.95 -8.16 9.95
C LYS A 122 -11.87 -7.11 9.67
N ALA A 123 -11.72 -6.67 8.43
CA ALA A 123 -10.74 -5.64 8.08
C ALA A 123 -11.12 -4.28 8.70
N ILE A 124 -12.42 -3.92 8.67
CA ILE A 124 -12.96 -2.70 9.30
C ILE A 124 -12.77 -2.74 10.83
N GLU A 125 -12.98 -3.89 11.46
CA GLU A 125 -12.75 -4.08 12.91
C GLU A 125 -11.28 -3.90 13.29
N ILE A 126 -10.34 -4.43 12.48
CA ILE A 126 -8.88 -4.28 12.71
C ILE A 126 -8.46 -2.82 12.77
N VAL A 127 -9.06 -1.95 11.98
CA VAL A 127 -8.75 -0.52 11.94
C VAL A 127 -9.65 0.31 12.88
N GLY A 128 -10.47 -0.33 13.73
CA GLY A 128 -11.28 0.34 14.76
C GLY A 128 -12.50 1.10 14.24
N LEU A 129 -13.04 0.74 13.06
CA LEU A 129 -14.17 1.46 12.45
C LEU A 129 -15.49 0.69 12.44
N LYS A 130 -15.66 -0.29 13.36
CA LYS A 130 -16.85 -1.14 13.42
C LYS A 130 -18.17 -0.34 13.50
N ASN A 131 -18.17 0.80 14.16
CA ASN A 131 -19.36 1.65 14.33
C ASN A 131 -19.60 2.60 13.15
N LYS A 132 -18.73 2.60 12.14
CA LYS A 132 -18.76 3.52 10.99
C LYS A 132 -19.01 2.81 9.64
N VAL A 133 -19.40 1.53 9.67
CA VAL A 133 -19.54 0.69 8.45
C VAL A 133 -20.47 1.26 7.39
N HIS A 134 -21.51 2.02 7.81
CA HIS A 134 -22.50 2.62 6.93
C HIS A 134 -22.24 4.10 6.62
N ASN A 135 -21.18 4.69 7.19
CA ASN A 135 -20.83 6.09 6.92
C ASN A 135 -20.20 6.23 5.52
N TYR A 136 -20.39 7.39 4.92
CA TYR A 136 -19.72 7.82 3.69
C TYR A 136 -18.41 8.56 4.00
N PRO A 137 -17.46 8.66 3.04
CA PRO A 137 -16.18 9.33 3.27
C PRO A 137 -16.28 10.77 3.78
N ASP A 138 -17.26 11.54 3.33
CA ASP A 138 -17.52 12.94 3.76
C ASP A 138 -17.98 13.06 5.22
N GLN A 139 -18.42 11.97 5.83
CA GLN A 139 -18.83 11.88 7.23
C GLN A 139 -17.69 11.44 8.17
N LEU A 140 -16.47 11.30 7.64
CA LEU A 140 -15.30 10.78 8.36
C LEU A 140 -14.21 11.84 8.49
N SER A 141 -13.50 11.83 9.63
CA SER A 141 -12.26 12.60 9.78
C SER A 141 -11.17 12.07 8.83
N GLY A 142 -10.11 12.86 8.60
CA GLY A 142 -8.97 12.43 7.76
C GLY A 142 -8.33 11.14 8.26
N GLY A 143 -8.13 10.99 9.57
CA GLY A 143 -7.61 9.77 10.17
C GLY A 143 -8.55 8.56 9.99
N GLU A 144 -9.87 8.77 10.08
CA GLU A 144 -10.86 7.72 9.79
C GLU A 144 -10.85 7.32 8.31
N GLN A 145 -10.76 8.28 7.39
CA GLN A 145 -10.63 8.02 5.96
C GLN A 145 -9.36 7.20 5.66
N GLN A 146 -8.24 7.54 6.30
CA GLN A 146 -7.00 6.78 6.16
C GLN A 146 -7.14 5.36 6.72
N ARG A 147 -7.82 5.17 7.84
CA ARG A 147 -8.12 3.83 8.36
C ARG A 147 -8.99 3.00 7.40
N VAL A 148 -9.94 3.62 6.70
CA VAL A 148 -10.71 2.94 5.62
C VAL A 148 -9.80 2.52 4.48
N ALA A 149 -8.88 3.39 4.05
CA ALA A 149 -7.90 3.08 2.99
C ALA A 149 -6.99 1.91 3.40
N ILE A 150 -6.56 1.86 4.67
CA ILE A 150 -5.78 0.74 5.23
C ILE A 150 -6.63 -0.54 5.24
N ALA A 151 -7.88 -0.50 5.73
CA ALA A 151 -8.78 -1.66 5.74
C ALA A 151 -8.96 -2.24 4.32
N ARG A 152 -9.19 -1.39 3.32
CA ARG A 152 -9.27 -1.77 1.91
C ARG A 152 -7.98 -2.42 1.42
N ALA A 153 -6.83 -1.90 1.84
CA ALA A 153 -5.53 -2.44 1.43
C ALA A 153 -5.23 -3.82 2.03
N ILE A 154 -5.75 -4.13 3.24
CA ILE A 154 -5.44 -5.38 3.95
C ILE A 154 -6.52 -6.46 3.83
N VAL A 155 -7.70 -6.16 3.28
CA VAL A 155 -8.84 -7.10 3.24
C VAL A 155 -8.52 -8.41 2.50
N ASN A 156 -7.64 -8.37 1.51
CA ASN A 156 -7.15 -9.53 0.75
C ASN A 156 -5.98 -10.27 1.40
N ASN A 157 -5.63 -9.95 2.66
CA ASN A 157 -4.47 -10.51 3.36
C ASN A 157 -3.17 -10.44 2.53
N PRO A 158 -2.75 -9.25 2.07
CA PRO A 158 -1.55 -9.10 1.26
C PRO A 158 -0.30 -9.48 2.06
N LYS A 159 0.70 -10.05 1.39
CA LYS A 159 2.02 -10.30 2.01
C LYS A 159 2.88 -9.04 2.10
N LEU A 160 2.56 -8.03 1.32
CA LEU A 160 3.25 -6.74 1.24
C LEU A 160 2.23 -5.61 1.23
N LEU A 161 2.40 -4.67 2.14
CA LEU A 161 1.69 -3.40 2.20
C LEU A 161 2.67 -2.29 1.83
N LEU A 162 2.33 -1.54 0.80
CA LEU A 162 3.07 -0.36 0.35
C LEU A 162 2.34 0.89 0.83
N CYS A 163 2.99 1.73 1.61
CA CYS A 163 2.41 2.96 2.16
C CYS A 163 3.16 4.17 1.60
N ASP A 164 2.49 4.99 0.79
CA ASP A 164 3.02 6.22 0.22
C ASP A 164 2.55 7.41 1.06
N GLU A 165 3.40 7.86 1.98
CA GLU A 165 3.15 8.96 2.93
C GLU A 165 1.80 8.85 3.67
N PRO A 166 1.52 7.74 4.37
CA PRO A 166 0.18 7.46 4.89
C PRO A 166 -0.26 8.41 6.02
N THR A 167 0.63 9.21 6.55
CA THR A 167 0.40 10.19 7.62
C THR A 167 0.56 11.64 7.17
N GLY A 168 0.95 11.87 5.91
CA GLY A 168 1.36 13.18 5.41
C GLY A 168 0.26 14.27 5.41
N ASN A 169 -1.03 13.88 5.53
CA ASN A 169 -2.16 14.81 5.59
C ASN A 169 -2.85 14.80 6.97
N LEU A 170 -2.20 14.26 8.00
CA LEU A 170 -2.77 14.07 9.33
C LEU A 170 -1.99 14.89 10.36
N ASP A 171 -2.68 15.29 11.43
CA ASP A 171 -2.02 15.84 12.61
C ASP A 171 -1.19 14.78 13.34
N PRO A 172 -0.31 15.17 14.27
CA PRO A 172 0.58 14.24 14.97
C PRO A 172 -0.14 13.15 15.76
N GLU A 173 -1.29 13.45 16.38
CA GLU A 173 -2.04 12.47 17.18
C GLU A 173 -2.65 11.39 16.28
N MET A 174 -3.33 11.80 15.21
CA MET A 174 -3.87 10.87 14.21
C MET A 174 -2.77 10.08 13.50
N SER A 175 -1.60 10.70 13.26
CA SER A 175 -0.44 10.02 12.67
C SER A 175 0.04 8.88 13.56
N MET A 176 0.12 9.08 14.87
CA MET A 176 0.48 8.04 15.83
C MET A 176 -0.54 6.89 15.86
N GLU A 177 -1.83 7.20 15.78
CA GLU A 177 -2.87 6.16 15.68
C GLU A 177 -2.71 5.31 14.43
N ILE A 178 -2.47 5.93 13.26
CA ILE A 178 -2.22 5.22 12.00
C ILE A 178 -0.98 4.33 12.12
N MET A 179 0.11 4.85 12.71
CA MET A 179 1.33 4.06 12.92
C MET A 179 1.07 2.84 13.79
N LYS A 180 0.32 2.98 14.87
CA LYS A 180 -0.06 1.86 15.75
C LYS A 180 -0.88 0.81 15.01
N VAL A 181 -1.82 1.21 14.16
CA VAL A 181 -2.60 0.29 13.31
C VAL A 181 -1.67 -0.49 12.36
N LEU A 182 -0.71 0.18 11.71
CA LEU A 182 0.25 -0.47 10.82
C LEU A 182 1.19 -1.43 11.56
N GLU A 183 1.68 -1.05 12.75
CA GLU A 183 2.48 -1.93 13.61
C GLU A 183 1.69 -3.18 14.03
N ASP A 184 0.44 -3.03 14.44
CA ASP A 184 -0.43 -4.14 14.78
C ASP A 184 -0.65 -5.10 13.61
N ILE A 185 -0.81 -4.58 12.40
CA ILE A 185 -0.93 -5.38 11.17
C ILE A 185 0.38 -6.15 10.91
N ASN A 186 1.53 -5.51 11.04
CA ASN A 186 2.83 -6.15 10.86
C ASN A 186 3.03 -7.26 11.91
N ASN A 187 2.87 -6.94 13.20
CA ASN A 187 3.15 -7.85 14.31
C ASN A 187 2.18 -9.05 14.35
N LYS A 188 0.86 -8.80 14.19
CA LYS A 188 -0.17 -9.83 14.35
C LYS A 188 -0.36 -10.70 13.11
N LYS A 189 -0.09 -10.16 11.91
CA LYS A 189 -0.30 -10.87 10.63
C LYS A 189 1.00 -11.23 9.90
N GLY A 190 2.14 -10.74 10.35
CA GLY A 190 3.42 -10.93 9.66
C GLY A 190 3.44 -10.28 8.26
N THR A 191 2.57 -9.30 8.00
CA THR A 191 2.54 -8.55 6.75
C THR A 191 3.80 -7.70 6.64
N THR A 192 4.55 -7.82 5.56
CA THR A 192 5.68 -6.93 5.32
C THR A 192 5.17 -5.54 4.97
N ILE A 193 5.71 -4.51 5.59
CA ILE A 193 5.34 -3.12 5.33
C ILE A 193 6.54 -2.35 4.80
N LEU A 194 6.38 -1.68 3.68
CA LEU A 194 7.29 -0.66 3.16
C LEU A 194 6.57 0.67 3.15
N MET A 195 7.02 1.56 3.99
CA MET A 195 6.48 2.91 4.14
C MET A 195 7.49 3.94 3.65
N VAL A 196 7.07 4.83 2.78
CA VAL A 196 7.85 6.02 2.42
C VAL A 196 7.28 7.22 3.15
N THR A 197 8.16 8.06 3.68
CA THR A 197 7.79 9.27 4.41
C THR A 197 8.87 10.33 4.28
N HIS A 198 8.50 11.59 4.45
CA HIS A 198 9.45 12.70 4.60
C HIS A 198 9.67 13.06 6.09
N ASP A 199 8.81 12.57 6.99
CA ASP A 199 8.97 12.74 8.43
C ASP A 199 10.02 11.77 9.00
N LYS A 200 10.75 12.27 10.04
CA LYS A 200 11.74 11.47 10.78
C LYS A 200 11.18 10.94 12.08
#